data_8028f82c2e178b14163fa0721f41d793
#
_entry.id   8028f82c2e178b14163fa0721f41d793
#
_cell.length_a   1.000
_cell.length_b   1.000
_cell.length_c   1.000
_cell.angle_alpha   90.00
_cell.angle_beta   90.00
_cell.angle_gamma   90.00
#
_symmetry.space_group_name_H-M   'P 1'
#
loop_
_entity.id
_entity.type
_entity.pdbx_description
1 polymer ?
#
loop_
_entity_poly.entity_id
_entity_poly.type
_entity_poly.pdbx_seq_one_letter_code
_entity_poly.pdbx_strand_id
1 'polypeptide(L)'
;ALMSVCRPGDEILVSDNVYGPTKEISEDLLKEFNINAIFYDPENFKDLENKVTKKTRIIVVENPGSITFEFQDLSKIVKLAKRKNILTFLDNTWGTPLYLKPLKLGFDMSFTSATKYFSGHSDAMGGSLAVNKKVFKKVMFFYKLSGYRMSADEAYLIIRGLRTLDVRLKQHYENTKEIINFLKKQKKIKEILYPHKPSSKNYKLWKKYYSGANGLLSIVIKSKKKSSVIKFINSLELFGIGYSWGGFESLVIFQELRGASKYTKKRHYFRFDKDEHIVRLHIGLEDPKDLIADLKKSLKHIK
;
A
#
# COMPACT_ATOMS: atom_id res chain seq x y z
N ALA A 1 2.25 5.90 -16.07
CA ALA A 1 0.92 6.46 -15.88
C ALA A 1 0.98 7.99 -15.81
N LEU A 2 1.66 8.58 -14.81
CA LEU A 2 1.69 10.04 -14.59
C LEU A 2 2.25 10.80 -15.80
N MET A 3 3.39 10.38 -16.32
CA MET A 3 4.02 11.00 -17.51
C MET A 3 3.13 10.98 -18.75
N SER A 4 2.19 10.04 -18.87
CA SER A 4 1.27 10.00 -20.02
C SER A 4 0.22 11.11 -20.03
N VAL A 5 -0.11 11.67 -18.86
CA VAL A 5 -1.21 12.63 -18.70
C VAL A 5 -0.81 14.00 -18.17
N CYS A 6 0.34 14.10 -17.51
CA CYS A 6 0.88 15.37 -17.01
C CYS A 6 1.74 16.08 -18.06
N ARG A 7 1.88 17.38 -17.93
CA ARG A 7 2.70 18.26 -18.77
C ARG A 7 3.52 19.20 -17.87
N PRO A 8 4.63 19.77 -18.36
CA PRO A 8 5.37 20.81 -17.62
C PRO A 8 4.46 21.95 -17.15
N GLY A 9 4.57 22.29 -15.88
CA GLY A 9 3.72 23.28 -15.21
C GLY A 9 2.48 22.71 -14.50
N ASP A 10 2.15 21.43 -14.72
CA ASP A 10 1.07 20.78 -13.98
C ASP A 10 1.44 20.50 -12.52
N GLU A 11 0.43 20.42 -11.68
CA GLU A 11 0.51 19.96 -10.30
C GLU A 11 -0.18 18.63 -10.13
N ILE A 12 0.40 17.74 -9.29
CA ILE A 12 -0.23 16.51 -8.87
C ILE A 12 -0.48 16.54 -7.36
N LEU A 13 -1.67 16.15 -6.92
CA LEU A 13 -1.96 15.97 -5.50
C LEU A 13 -1.70 14.51 -5.14
N VAL A 14 -0.81 14.29 -4.18
CA VAL A 14 -0.37 12.94 -3.79
C VAL A 14 -0.74 12.68 -2.35
N SER A 15 -1.40 11.57 -2.09
CA SER A 15 -1.68 11.14 -0.72
C SER A 15 -0.37 10.87 0.03
N ASP A 16 -0.20 11.45 1.23
CA ASP A 16 1.08 11.32 1.97
C ASP A 16 1.38 9.90 2.44
N ASN A 17 0.39 9.02 2.42
CA ASN A 17 0.51 7.61 2.79
C ASN A 17 0.87 6.67 1.63
N VAL A 18 1.27 7.20 0.48
CA VAL A 18 1.70 6.37 -0.65
C VAL A 18 3.01 5.65 -0.39
N TYR A 19 3.27 4.61 -1.16
CA TYR A 19 4.51 3.85 -1.16
C TYR A 19 5.75 4.75 -1.37
N GLY A 20 6.86 4.44 -0.68
CA GLY A 20 8.08 5.26 -0.72
C GLY A 20 8.54 5.63 -2.12
N PRO A 21 8.74 4.68 -3.05
CA PRO A 21 9.10 4.99 -4.43
C PRO A 21 8.09 5.86 -5.18
N THR A 22 6.79 5.82 -4.84
CA THR A 22 5.81 6.74 -5.42
C THR A 22 6.09 8.18 -4.97
N LYS A 23 6.53 8.38 -3.72
CA LYS A 23 7.02 9.69 -3.25
C LYS A 23 8.26 10.13 -4.00
N GLU A 24 9.26 9.25 -4.14
CA GLU A 24 10.51 9.54 -4.87
C GLU A 24 10.23 9.95 -6.31
N ILE A 25 9.37 9.20 -7.01
CA ILE A 25 8.94 9.58 -8.36
C ILE A 25 8.30 10.97 -8.35
N SER A 26 7.45 11.25 -7.35
CA SER A 26 6.68 12.50 -7.29
C SER A 26 7.54 13.70 -6.92
N GLU A 27 8.46 13.57 -5.95
CA GLU A 27 9.28 14.66 -5.42
C GLU A 27 10.54 14.92 -6.26
N ASP A 28 11.15 13.85 -6.77
CA ASP A 28 12.45 13.92 -7.42
C ASP A 28 12.31 13.87 -8.94
N LEU A 29 11.79 12.74 -9.49
CA LEU A 29 11.74 12.53 -10.93
C LEU A 29 10.79 13.49 -11.65
N LEU A 30 9.56 13.66 -11.18
CA LEU A 30 8.59 14.53 -11.86
C LEU A 30 8.98 16.01 -11.79
N LYS A 31 9.71 16.41 -10.77
CA LYS A 31 10.26 17.77 -10.64
C LYS A 31 11.22 18.11 -11.78
N GLU A 32 12.05 17.16 -12.23
CA GLU A 32 12.94 17.34 -13.39
C GLU A 32 12.17 17.64 -14.69
N PHE A 33 10.90 17.24 -14.74
CA PHE A 33 10.00 17.53 -15.86
C PHE A 33 9.08 18.73 -15.58
N ASN A 34 9.41 19.57 -14.58
CA ASN A 34 8.60 20.71 -14.16
C ASN A 34 7.14 20.33 -13.83
N ILE A 35 6.94 19.18 -13.17
CA ILE A 35 5.66 18.73 -12.64
C ILE A 35 5.77 18.74 -11.11
N ASN A 36 4.95 19.53 -10.44
CA ASN A 36 5.03 19.73 -8.99
C ASN A 36 4.12 18.76 -8.22
N ALA A 37 4.68 18.07 -7.24
CA ALA A 37 3.90 17.24 -6.32
C ALA A 37 3.54 18.01 -5.04
N ILE A 38 2.27 17.98 -4.67
CA ILE A 38 1.75 18.54 -3.44
C ILE A 38 1.14 17.42 -2.62
N PHE A 39 1.69 17.16 -1.43
CA PHE A 39 1.21 16.09 -0.55
C PHE A 39 0.05 16.58 0.30
N TYR A 40 -0.97 15.72 0.45
CA TYR A 40 -2.13 15.98 1.30
C TYR A 40 -2.30 14.90 2.38
N ASP A 41 -2.94 15.29 3.49
CA ASP A 41 -3.28 14.40 4.59
C ASP A 41 -4.38 13.40 4.16
N PRO A 42 -4.09 12.09 4.13
CA PRO A 42 -5.06 11.08 3.72
C PRO A 42 -6.28 10.98 4.64
N GLU A 43 -6.17 11.45 5.89
CA GLU A 43 -7.27 11.41 6.87
C GLU A 43 -8.07 12.72 6.92
N ASN A 44 -7.65 13.75 6.18
CA ASN A 44 -8.29 15.06 6.14
C ASN A 44 -8.75 15.44 4.73
N PHE A 45 -10.00 15.14 4.40
CA PHE A 45 -10.54 15.47 3.07
C PHE A 45 -10.55 16.99 2.78
N LYS A 46 -10.70 17.85 3.80
CA LYS A 46 -10.59 19.30 3.61
C LYS A 46 -9.21 19.75 3.18
N ASP A 47 -8.16 19.10 3.69
CA ASP A 47 -6.78 19.40 3.28
C ASP A 47 -6.59 19.12 1.78
N LEU A 48 -7.13 17.99 1.29
CA LEU A 48 -7.16 17.70 -0.15
C LEU A 48 -7.93 18.78 -0.93
N GLU A 49 -9.15 19.16 -0.50
CA GLU A 49 -9.94 20.19 -1.20
C GLU A 49 -9.22 21.53 -1.29
N ASN A 50 -8.61 21.98 -0.19
CA ASN A 50 -7.91 23.25 -0.09
C ASN A 50 -6.64 23.30 -0.97
N LYS A 51 -6.03 22.17 -1.25
CA LYS A 51 -4.83 22.05 -2.10
C LYS A 51 -5.12 21.99 -3.60
N VAL A 52 -6.39 21.89 -3.99
CA VAL A 52 -6.77 21.89 -5.41
C VAL A 52 -6.56 23.31 -6.00
N THR A 53 -5.76 23.40 -7.04
CA THR A 53 -5.53 24.63 -7.82
C THR A 53 -6.00 24.48 -9.27
N LYS A 54 -5.90 25.55 -10.05
CA LYS A 54 -6.14 25.49 -11.51
C LYS A 54 -5.11 24.64 -12.26
N LYS A 55 -3.93 24.43 -11.67
CA LYS A 55 -2.84 23.61 -12.23
C LYS A 55 -2.97 22.13 -11.87
N THR A 56 -3.85 21.78 -10.92
CA THR A 56 -4.02 20.39 -10.47
C THR A 56 -4.50 19.51 -11.61
N ARG A 57 -3.64 18.57 -12.02
CA ARG A 57 -3.90 17.66 -13.14
C ARG A 57 -4.49 16.33 -12.73
N ILE A 58 -3.98 15.76 -11.63
CA ILE A 58 -4.34 14.41 -11.17
C ILE A 58 -4.22 14.31 -9.65
N ILE A 59 -5.13 13.52 -9.05
CA ILE A 59 -5.06 13.10 -7.64
C ILE A 59 -4.56 11.66 -7.61
N VAL A 60 -3.44 11.44 -6.92
CA VAL A 60 -2.78 10.14 -6.73
C VAL A 60 -3.11 9.62 -5.35
N VAL A 61 -3.74 8.47 -5.30
CA VAL A 61 -4.25 7.84 -4.08
C VAL A 61 -3.63 6.45 -3.94
N GLU A 62 -3.25 6.07 -2.73
CA GLU A 62 -3.07 4.67 -2.33
C GLU A 62 -4.06 4.37 -1.21
N ASN A 63 -4.85 3.30 -1.35
CA ASN A 63 -5.88 2.98 -0.38
C ASN A 63 -6.06 1.45 -0.24
N PRO A 64 -5.86 0.87 0.98
CA PRO A 64 -5.34 1.55 2.16
C PRO A 64 -3.92 2.05 1.95
N GLY A 65 -3.51 3.06 2.73
CA GLY A 65 -2.16 3.62 2.65
C GLY A 65 -1.09 2.60 3.01
N SER A 66 0.08 2.79 2.41
CA SER A 66 1.25 1.94 2.64
C SER A 66 1.67 1.98 4.12
N ILE A 67 1.97 0.85 4.72
CA ILE A 67 2.48 0.66 6.09
C ILE A 67 1.43 0.95 7.20
N THR A 68 0.77 2.07 7.18
CA THR A 68 -0.07 2.57 8.28
C THR A 68 -1.57 2.42 8.03
N PHE A 69 -1.94 2.02 6.81
CA PHE A 69 -3.29 1.61 6.42
C PHE A 69 -4.39 2.64 6.69
N GLU A 70 -4.11 3.94 6.55
CA GLU A 70 -5.13 4.97 6.54
C GLU A 70 -6.08 4.75 5.36
N PHE A 71 -7.36 5.04 5.58
CA PHE A 71 -8.41 4.94 4.56
C PHE A 71 -8.97 6.29 4.19
N GLN A 72 -9.13 6.50 2.90
CA GLN A 72 -9.76 7.68 2.35
C GLN A 72 -11.16 7.36 1.85
N ASP A 73 -12.08 8.34 1.88
CA ASP A 73 -13.38 8.18 1.24
C ASP A 73 -13.25 8.35 -0.28
N LEU A 74 -13.06 7.23 -0.96
CA LEU A 74 -12.83 7.18 -2.41
C LEU A 74 -13.95 7.84 -3.21
N SER A 75 -15.20 7.74 -2.75
CA SER A 75 -16.34 8.40 -3.42
C SER A 75 -16.29 9.92 -3.34
N LYS A 76 -15.82 10.49 -2.21
CA LYS A 76 -15.62 11.93 -2.07
C LYS A 76 -14.52 12.43 -3.00
N ILE A 77 -13.41 11.69 -3.10
CA ILE A 77 -12.29 12.02 -4.00
C ILE A 77 -12.77 12.04 -5.46
N VAL A 78 -13.48 10.99 -5.90
CA VAL A 78 -14.03 10.92 -7.27
C VAL A 78 -15.00 12.06 -7.55
N LYS A 79 -15.88 12.39 -6.60
CA LYS A 79 -16.82 13.52 -6.74
C LYS A 79 -16.10 14.87 -6.87
N LEU A 80 -15.08 15.10 -6.04
CA LEU A 80 -14.25 16.31 -6.11
C LEU A 80 -13.55 16.41 -7.48
N ALA A 81 -12.88 15.34 -7.89
CA ALA A 81 -12.14 15.28 -9.15
C ALA A 81 -13.06 15.54 -10.37
N LYS A 82 -14.24 14.94 -10.40
CA LYS A 82 -15.24 15.17 -11.47
C LYS A 82 -15.68 16.64 -11.50
N ARG A 83 -16.02 17.23 -10.35
CA ARG A 83 -16.45 18.63 -10.24
C ARG A 83 -15.38 19.61 -10.73
N LYS A 84 -14.10 19.28 -10.50
CA LYS A 84 -12.95 20.12 -10.86
C LYS A 84 -12.27 19.71 -12.17
N ASN A 85 -12.79 18.72 -12.89
CA ASN A 85 -12.20 18.14 -14.11
C ASN A 85 -10.74 17.69 -13.94
N ILE A 86 -10.44 17.08 -12.80
CA ILE A 86 -9.14 16.52 -12.42
C ILE A 86 -9.16 15.01 -12.66
N LEU A 87 -8.04 14.43 -13.10
CA LEU A 87 -7.91 12.98 -13.23
C LEU A 87 -7.68 12.31 -11.88
N THR A 88 -7.97 11.02 -11.82
CA THR A 88 -7.76 10.22 -10.61
C THR A 88 -6.97 8.95 -10.89
N PHE A 89 -5.99 8.68 -10.03
CA PHE A 89 -5.18 7.46 -10.05
C PHE A 89 -5.26 6.79 -8.69
N LEU A 90 -5.54 5.49 -8.67
CA LEU A 90 -5.53 4.68 -7.45
C LEU A 90 -4.52 3.55 -7.57
N ASP A 91 -3.57 3.49 -6.65
CA ASP A 91 -2.82 2.27 -6.39
C ASP A 91 -3.71 1.29 -5.62
N ASN A 92 -4.09 0.23 -6.30
CA ASN A 92 -4.97 -0.83 -5.82
C ASN A 92 -4.21 -2.13 -5.53
N THR A 93 -2.91 -2.05 -5.30
CA THR A 93 -2.07 -3.24 -5.10
C THR A 93 -2.54 -4.07 -3.91
N TRP A 94 -2.94 -3.43 -2.79
CA TRP A 94 -3.47 -4.13 -1.62
C TRP A 94 -4.82 -4.79 -1.89
N GLY A 95 -5.75 -4.07 -2.53
CA GLY A 95 -7.11 -4.56 -2.77
C GLY A 95 -7.21 -5.59 -3.88
N THR A 96 -6.34 -5.53 -4.85
CA THR A 96 -6.47 -6.21 -6.14
C THR A 96 -7.84 -5.95 -6.81
N PRO A 97 -8.05 -6.25 -8.08
CA PRO A 97 -9.38 -6.09 -8.71
C PRO A 97 -10.44 -7.08 -8.19
N LEU A 98 -10.05 -8.07 -7.38
CA LEU A 98 -11.02 -8.96 -6.74
C LEU A 98 -11.77 -8.25 -5.61
N TYR A 99 -11.06 -7.48 -4.78
CA TYR A 99 -11.65 -6.87 -3.58
C TYR A 99 -12.05 -5.41 -3.76
N LEU A 100 -11.41 -4.68 -4.70
CA LEU A 100 -11.77 -3.30 -5.02
C LEU A 100 -11.73 -3.09 -6.54
N LYS A 101 -12.75 -2.42 -7.08
CA LYS A 101 -12.89 -2.13 -8.53
C LYS A 101 -12.86 -0.61 -8.77
N PRO A 102 -11.68 0.05 -8.79
CA PRO A 102 -11.57 1.51 -8.84
C PRO A 102 -12.27 2.16 -10.04
N LEU A 103 -12.15 1.57 -11.23
CA LEU A 103 -12.80 2.10 -12.42
C LEU A 103 -14.34 2.10 -12.31
N LYS A 104 -14.93 1.10 -11.62
CA LYS A 104 -16.37 1.08 -11.31
C LYS A 104 -16.77 2.16 -10.31
N LEU A 105 -15.86 2.56 -9.41
CA LEU A 105 -16.08 3.70 -8.50
C LEU A 105 -15.94 5.04 -9.20
N GLY A 106 -15.38 5.06 -10.41
CA GLY A 106 -15.23 6.26 -11.23
C GLY A 106 -13.82 6.86 -11.25
N PHE A 107 -12.80 6.12 -10.79
CA PHE A 107 -11.40 6.48 -11.02
C PHE A 107 -11.06 6.36 -12.51
N ASP A 108 -10.13 7.20 -12.96
CA ASP A 108 -9.66 7.18 -14.36
C ASP A 108 -8.59 6.10 -14.58
N MET A 109 -7.77 5.83 -13.57
CA MET A 109 -6.67 4.87 -13.61
C MET A 109 -6.64 4.02 -12.34
N SER A 110 -6.36 2.74 -12.49
CA SER A 110 -6.12 1.77 -11.40
C SER A 110 -4.83 1.03 -11.66
N PHE A 111 -3.85 1.23 -10.80
CA PHE A 111 -2.58 0.53 -10.81
C PHE A 111 -2.61 -0.67 -9.85
N THR A 112 -1.90 -1.72 -10.20
CA THR A 112 -1.62 -2.86 -9.33
C THR A 112 -0.19 -3.32 -9.58
N SER A 113 0.65 -3.33 -8.55
CA SER A 113 1.95 -3.98 -8.62
C SER A 113 1.76 -5.48 -8.79
N ALA A 114 2.00 -5.98 -9.99
CA ALA A 114 1.87 -7.39 -10.31
C ALA A 114 2.90 -8.27 -9.58
N THR A 115 4.01 -7.66 -9.14
CA THR A 115 5.03 -8.23 -8.26
C THR A 115 4.44 -8.84 -6.97
N LYS A 116 3.28 -8.33 -6.50
CA LYS A 116 2.65 -8.72 -5.24
C LYS A 116 1.71 -9.93 -5.46
N TYR A 117 0.47 -9.81 -5.04
CA TYR A 117 -0.50 -10.91 -5.11
C TYR A 117 -0.77 -11.47 -6.51
N PHE A 118 -0.53 -10.69 -7.59
CA PHE A 118 -0.73 -11.20 -8.94
C PHE A 118 0.24 -12.34 -9.26
N SER A 119 1.55 -12.13 -9.09
CA SER A 119 2.52 -13.22 -9.19
C SER A 119 2.36 -14.21 -8.03
N GLY A 120 2.36 -13.70 -6.80
CA GLY A 120 2.11 -14.45 -5.58
C GLY A 120 3.17 -15.48 -5.20
N HIS A 121 4.32 -15.49 -5.89
CA HIS A 121 5.38 -16.49 -5.73
C HIS A 121 6.77 -15.86 -5.53
N SER A 122 6.85 -14.53 -5.38
CA SER A 122 8.10 -13.78 -5.13
C SER A 122 9.18 -13.95 -6.21
N ASP A 123 8.77 -14.28 -7.42
CA ASP A 123 9.61 -14.71 -8.56
C ASP A 123 9.46 -13.80 -9.79
N ALA A 124 8.63 -12.78 -9.76
CA ALA A 124 8.42 -11.87 -10.88
C ALA A 124 8.21 -10.43 -10.43
N MET A 125 8.66 -9.48 -11.25
CA MET A 125 8.44 -8.05 -11.06
C MET A 125 7.61 -7.48 -12.20
N GLY A 126 6.61 -6.67 -11.88
CA GLY A 126 5.80 -6.05 -12.92
C GLY A 126 4.70 -5.15 -12.38
N GLY A 127 4.07 -4.44 -13.29
CA GLY A 127 2.94 -3.56 -13.01
C GLY A 127 1.81 -3.74 -14.02
N SER A 128 0.59 -3.60 -13.55
CA SER A 128 -0.61 -3.59 -14.36
C SER A 128 -1.34 -2.27 -14.19
N LEU A 129 -1.72 -1.63 -15.30
CA LEU A 129 -2.45 -0.37 -15.32
C LEU A 129 -3.75 -0.54 -16.09
N ALA A 130 -4.88 -0.53 -15.38
CA ALA A 130 -6.20 -0.46 -15.98
C ALA A 130 -6.66 0.99 -16.05
N VAL A 131 -7.23 1.40 -17.19
CA VAL A 131 -7.64 2.79 -17.42
C VAL A 131 -9.02 2.86 -18.09
N ASN A 132 -9.74 3.96 -17.86
CA ASN A 132 -10.99 4.23 -18.54
C ASN A 132 -10.77 4.76 -19.97
N LYS A 133 -11.85 4.85 -20.77
CA LYS A 133 -11.79 5.32 -22.16
C LYS A 133 -11.25 6.76 -22.30
N LYS A 134 -11.46 7.62 -21.29
CA LYS A 134 -11.06 9.04 -21.29
C LYS A 134 -9.54 9.21 -21.44
N VAL A 135 -8.75 8.35 -20.79
CA VAL A 135 -7.29 8.47 -20.78
C VAL A 135 -6.59 7.39 -21.63
N PHE A 136 -7.31 6.38 -22.09
CA PHE A 136 -6.76 5.22 -22.79
C PHE A 136 -5.82 5.59 -23.94
N LYS A 137 -6.24 6.46 -24.86
CA LYS A 137 -5.41 6.86 -26.02
C LYS A 137 -4.08 7.49 -25.60
N LYS A 138 -4.08 8.34 -24.56
CA LYS A 138 -2.87 9.01 -24.06
C LYS A 138 -1.91 8.01 -23.40
N VAL A 139 -2.45 7.11 -22.57
CA VAL A 139 -1.67 6.07 -21.89
C VAL A 139 -1.06 5.11 -22.91
N MET A 140 -1.86 4.64 -23.88
CA MET A 140 -1.37 3.73 -24.93
C MET A 140 -0.32 4.38 -25.84
N PHE A 141 -0.48 5.66 -26.17
CA PHE A 141 0.53 6.39 -26.94
C PHE A 141 1.86 6.44 -26.20
N PHE A 142 1.84 6.85 -24.92
CA PHE A 142 3.05 6.89 -24.08
C PHE A 142 3.67 5.50 -23.91
N TYR A 143 2.86 4.48 -23.62
CA TYR A 143 3.30 3.10 -23.45
C TYR A 143 4.04 2.57 -24.69
N LYS A 144 3.51 2.83 -25.89
CA LYS A 144 4.13 2.39 -27.14
C LYS A 144 5.49 3.05 -27.39
N LEU A 145 5.62 4.34 -27.07
CA LEU A 145 6.83 5.11 -27.37
C LEU A 145 7.91 4.98 -26.29
N SER A 146 7.52 4.83 -25.02
CA SER A 146 8.48 4.74 -23.91
C SER A 146 9.25 3.43 -23.82
N GLY A 147 8.74 2.37 -24.45
CA GLY A 147 9.35 1.05 -24.36
C GLY A 147 9.19 0.34 -23.01
N TYR A 148 8.49 0.91 -22.05
CA TYR A 148 8.23 0.29 -20.74
C TYR A 148 7.31 -0.92 -20.88
N ARG A 149 7.93 -2.08 -21.12
CA ARG A 149 7.19 -3.34 -21.29
C ARG A 149 7.70 -4.38 -20.31
N MET A 150 6.78 -5.18 -19.82
CA MET A 150 7.09 -6.41 -19.09
C MET A 150 7.71 -7.43 -20.03
N SER A 151 8.71 -8.18 -19.59
CA SER A 151 9.25 -9.30 -20.34
C SER A 151 8.21 -10.42 -20.53
N ALA A 152 8.43 -11.27 -21.53
CA ALA A 152 7.53 -12.40 -21.76
C ALA A 152 7.54 -13.39 -20.58
N ASP A 153 8.70 -13.60 -19.97
CA ASP A 153 8.88 -14.54 -18.85
C ASP A 153 8.13 -14.04 -17.61
N GLU A 154 8.29 -12.75 -17.25
CA GLU A 154 7.55 -12.14 -16.14
C GLU A 154 6.04 -12.17 -16.40
N ALA A 155 5.60 -11.85 -17.62
CA ALA A 155 4.19 -11.92 -17.99
C ALA A 155 3.63 -13.34 -17.83
N TYR A 156 4.39 -14.35 -18.24
CA TYR A 156 4.01 -15.76 -18.07
C TYR A 156 3.84 -16.14 -16.60
N LEU A 157 4.81 -15.80 -15.73
CA LEU A 157 4.77 -16.09 -14.30
C LEU A 157 3.60 -15.36 -13.64
N ILE A 158 3.36 -14.09 -13.99
CA ILE A 158 2.23 -13.33 -13.45
C ILE A 158 0.88 -13.93 -13.89
N ILE A 159 0.73 -14.34 -15.16
CA ILE A 159 -0.50 -15.00 -15.64
C ILE A 159 -0.71 -16.32 -14.91
N ARG A 160 0.36 -17.09 -14.67
CA ARG A 160 0.30 -18.32 -13.88
C ARG A 160 -0.18 -18.03 -12.44
N GLY A 161 0.38 -17.01 -11.79
CA GLY A 161 -0.01 -16.57 -10.45
C GLY A 161 -1.47 -16.12 -10.37
N LEU A 162 -1.98 -15.43 -11.38
CA LEU A 162 -3.38 -14.97 -11.43
C LEU A 162 -4.40 -16.13 -11.36
N ARG A 163 -4.04 -17.32 -11.84
CA ARG A 163 -4.93 -18.50 -11.81
C ARG A 163 -5.25 -18.97 -10.39
N THR A 164 -4.40 -18.68 -9.43
CA THR A 164 -4.56 -19.05 -8.01
C THR A 164 -4.79 -17.84 -7.09
N LEU A 165 -4.99 -16.64 -7.65
CA LEU A 165 -5.10 -15.41 -6.88
C LEU A 165 -6.20 -15.48 -5.81
N ASP A 166 -7.39 -15.94 -6.17
CA ASP A 166 -8.54 -15.98 -5.25
C ASP A 166 -8.29 -16.93 -4.06
N VAL A 167 -7.82 -18.14 -4.31
CA VAL A 167 -7.55 -19.11 -3.23
C VAL A 167 -6.42 -18.65 -2.32
N ARG A 168 -5.35 -18.04 -2.88
CA ARG A 168 -4.25 -17.50 -2.08
C ARG A 168 -4.69 -16.31 -1.20
N LEU A 169 -5.45 -15.37 -1.76
CA LEU A 169 -5.98 -14.25 -0.98
C LEU A 169 -6.88 -14.71 0.16
N LYS A 170 -7.72 -15.72 -0.05
CA LYS A 170 -8.55 -16.32 0.99
C LYS A 170 -7.69 -16.95 2.09
N GLN A 171 -6.68 -17.74 1.72
CA GLN A 171 -5.79 -18.37 2.70
C GLN A 171 -4.97 -17.34 3.49
N HIS A 172 -4.39 -16.34 2.82
CA HIS A 172 -3.72 -15.23 3.50
C HIS A 172 -4.62 -14.54 4.53
N TYR A 173 -5.88 -14.32 4.16
CA TYR A 173 -6.84 -13.70 5.07
C TYR A 173 -7.16 -14.60 6.26
N GLU A 174 -7.41 -15.91 6.06
CA GLU A 174 -7.66 -16.84 7.15
C GLU A 174 -6.49 -16.91 8.12
N ASN A 175 -5.27 -17.11 7.62
CA ASN A 175 -4.06 -17.09 8.45
C ASN A 175 -3.93 -15.77 9.23
N THR A 176 -4.17 -14.64 8.57
CA THR A 176 -4.09 -13.32 9.20
C THR A 176 -5.08 -13.14 10.33
N LYS A 177 -6.30 -13.69 10.23
CA LYS A 177 -7.27 -13.65 11.34
C LYS A 177 -6.74 -14.35 12.59
N GLU A 178 -6.12 -15.52 12.45
CA GLU A 178 -5.55 -16.24 13.57
C GLU A 178 -4.38 -15.47 14.20
N ILE A 179 -3.48 -14.93 13.38
CA ILE A 179 -2.38 -14.08 13.85
C ILE A 179 -2.90 -12.85 14.59
N ILE A 180 -3.89 -12.15 14.05
CA ILE A 180 -4.51 -10.99 14.71
C ILE A 180 -5.14 -11.37 16.05
N ASN A 181 -5.81 -12.53 16.13
CA ASN A 181 -6.42 -13.00 17.37
C ASN A 181 -5.36 -13.31 18.45
N PHE A 182 -4.21 -13.81 18.06
CA PHE A 182 -3.05 -13.97 18.94
C PHE A 182 -2.47 -12.61 19.36
N LEU A 183 -2.20 -11.72 18.40
CA LEU A 183 -1.56 -10.43 18.64
C LEU A 183 -2.40 -9.50 19.55
N LYS A 184 -3.74 -9.54 19.45
CA LYS A 184 -4.64 -8.78 20.34
C LYS A 184 -4.45 -9.06 21.83
N LYS A 185 -3.95 -10.26 22.17
CA LYS A 185 -3.73 -10.68 23.56
C LYS A 185 -2.36 -10.26 24.09
N GLN A 186 -1.49 -9.68 23.25
CA GLN A 186 -0.11 -9.34 23.61
C GLN A 186 -0.04 -7.91 24.17
N LYS A 187 0.25 -7.76 25.47
CA LYS A 187 0.33 -6.45 26.18
C LYS A 187 1.34 -5.47 25.57
N LYS A 188 2.35 -5.96 24.85
CA LYS A 188 3.41 -5.16 24.23
C LYS A 188 2.99 -4.55 22.89
N ILE A 189 1.88 -5.01 22.32
CA ILE A 189 1.32 -4.49 21.08
C ILE A 189 0.26 -3.46 21.44
N LYS A 190 0.55 -2.19 21.15
CA LYS A 190 -0.36 -1.08 21.40
C LYS A 190 -1.53 -1.10 20.43
N GLU A 191 -1.25 -1.32 19.16
CA GLU A 191 -2.26 -1.23 18.09
C GLU A 191 -1.94 -2.23 16.97
N ILE A 192 -2.97 -2.75 16.34
CA ILE A 192 -2.89 -3.54 15.10
C ILE A 192 -3.55 -2.71 14.01
N LEU A 193 -2.74 -2.29 13.04
CA LEU A 193 -3.16 -1.53 11.88
C LEU A 193 -3.60 -2.50 10.79
N TYR A 194 -4.88 -2.80 10.78
CA TYR A 194 -5.50 -3.69 9.81
C TYR A 194 -6.94 -3.23 9.51
N PRO A 195 -7.23 -2.87 8.27
CA PRO A 195 -8.51 -2.23 7.93
C PRO A 195 -9.75 -3.05 8.26
N HIS A 196 -9.68 -4.36 8.03
CA HIS A 196 -10.79 -5.30 8.26
C HIS A 196 -11.10 -5.55 9.75
N LYS A 197 -10.27 -5.08 10.67
CA LYS A 197 -10.55 -5.24 12.11
C LYS A 197 -11.75 -4.38 12.51
N PRO A 198 -12.86 -4.95 13.07
CA PRO A 198 -14.07 -4.20 13.40
C PRO A 198 -13.87 -2.99 14.34
N SER A 199 -12.85 -3.05 15.21
CA SER A 199 -12.47 -1.94 16.09
C SER A 199 -11.59 -0.89 15.39
N SER A 200 -11.24 -1.06 14.13
CA SER A 200 -10.51 -0.05 13.37
C SER A 200 -11.43 1.13 13.02
N LYS A 201 -10.91 2.36 13.19
CA LYS A 201 -11.61 3.57 12.70
C LYS A 201 -11.93 3.52 11.20
N ASN A 202 -11.17 2.75 10.47
CA ASN A 202 -11.28 2.60 9.02
C ASN A 202 -12.27 1.50 8.58
N TYR A 203 -12.80 0.71 9.51
CA TYR A 203 -13.65 -0.45 9.20
C TYR A 203 -14.88 -0.10 8.38
N LYS A 204 -15.54 1.03 8.68
CA LYS A 204 -16.73 1.50 7.94
C LYS A 204 -16.39 1.79 6.46
N LEU A 205 -15.25 2.44 6.20
CA LEU A 205 -14.78 2.72 4.83
C LEU A 205 -14.33 1.45 4.13
N TRP A 206 -13.62 0.55 4.85
CA TRP A 206 -13.28 -0.75 4.31
C TRP A 206 -14.55 -1.51 3.88
N LYS A 207 -15.53 -1.67 4.75
CA LYS A 207 -16.79 -2.37 4.45
C LYS A 207 -17.57 -1.75 3.29
N LYS A 208 -17.44 -0.44 3.08
CA LYS A 208 -18.09 0.29 1.97
C LYS A 208 -17.48 -0.04 0.62
N TYR A 209 -16.17 -0.25 0.55
CA TYR A 209 -15.45 -0.31 -0.73
C TYR A 209 -14.88 -1.69 -1.04
N TYR A 210 -14.54 -2.48 -0.03
CA TYR A 210 -13.83 -3.73 -0.20
C TYR A 210 -14.71 -4.94 0.10
N SER A 211 -14.56 -5.99 -0.71
CA SER A 211 -15.25 -7.27 -0.50
C SER A 211 -14.40 -8.32 0.24
N GLY A 212 -13.15 -7.99 0.56
CA GLY A 212 -12.23 -8.92 1.24
C GLY A 212 -11.02 -8.21 1.83
N ALA A 213 -10.13 -9.00 2.40
CA ALA A 213 -8.87 -8.57 2.99
C ALA A 213 -7.78 -9.62 2.73
N ASN A 214 -6.54 -9.33 3.11
CA ASN A 214 -5.38 -10.14 2.76
C ASN A 214 -4.36 -10.26 3.91
N GLY A 215 -3.14 -10.70 3.61
CA GLY A 215 -2.08 -11.02 4.56
C GLY A 215 -1.27 -9.83 5.09
N LEU A 216 -1.51 -8.61 4.63
CA LEU A 216 -0.64 -7.47 4.96
C LEU A 216 -1.23 -6.61 6.08
N LEU A 217 -0.48 -6.47 7.18
CA LEU A 217 -0.84 -5.65 8.35
C LEU A 217 0.40 -4.99 8.95
N SER A 218 0.20 -4.04 9.86
CA SER A 218 1.26 -3.54 10.73
C SER A 218 0.85 -3.62 12.19
N ILE A 219 1.86 -3.75 13.05
CA ILE A 219 1.70 -3.64 14.50
C ILE A 219 2.46 -2.44 15.01
N VAL A 220 1.89 -1.76 15.99
CA VAL A 220 2.53 -0.68 16.74
C VAL A 220 3.00 -1.24 18.06
N ILE A 221 4.30 -1.25 18.26
CA ILE A 221 4.94 -1.72 19.48
C ILE A 221 5.35 -0.50 20.31
N LYS A 222 4.91 -0.44 21.56
CA LYS A 222 5.37 0.59 22.50
C LYS A 222 6.58 0.11 23.26
N SER A 223 7.73 0.75 23.03
CA SER A 223 8.99 0.44 23.73
C SER A 223 9.91 1.67 23.76
N LYS A 224 10.49 1.98 24.93
CA LYS A 224 11.52 3.00 25.06
C LYS A 224 12.84 2.60 24.37
N LYS A 225 13.05 1.31 24.09
CA LYS A 225 14.26 0.75 23.51
C LYS A 225 14.01 0.21 22.10
N LYS A 226 14.29 1.02 21.08
CA LYS A 226 14.25 0.60 19.67
C LYS A 226 15.02 -0.71 19.43
N SER A 227 16.18 -0.89 20.12
CA SER A 227 16.98 -2.10 20.01
C SER A 227 16.24 -3.38 20.43
N SER A 228 15.28 -3.30 21.36
CA SER A 228 14.48 -4.46 21.73
C SER A 228 13.50 -4.89 20.64
N VAL A 229 12.97 -3.92 19.88
CA VAL A 229 12.12 -4.19 18.72
C VAL A 229 12.94 -4.79 17.56
N ILE A 230 14.14 -4.27 17.33
CA ILE A 230 15.06 -4.86 16.34
C ILE A 230 15.44 -6.30 16.74
N LYS A 231 15.72 -6.54 18.05
CA LYS A 231 16.00 -7.90 18.54
C LYS A 231 14.80 -8.84 18.35
N PHE A 232 13.57 -8.37 18.56
CA PHE A 232 12.36 -9.12 18.25
C PHE A 232 12.34 -9.55 16.79
N ILE A 233 12.54 -8.61 15.86
CA ILE A 233 12.54 -8.92 14.42
C ILE A 233 13.63 -9.91 14.04
N ASN A 234 14.85 -9.69 14.53
CA ASN A 234 16.00 -10.55 14.21
C ASN A 234 15.93 -11.96 14.84
N SER A 235 15.02 -12.18 15.79
CA SER A 235 14.82 -13.48 16.43
C SER A 235 13.70 -14.31 15.80
N LEU A 236 12.99 -13.75 14.81
CA LEU A 236 12.00 -14.51 14.02
C LEU A 236 12.72 -15.49 13.10
N GLU A 237 12.23 -16.71 13.05
CA GLU A 237 12.81 -17.81 12.27
C GLU A 237 12.02 -18.10 11.00
N LEU A 238 10.69 -17.91 11.03
CA LEU A 238 9.81 -18.16 9.88
C LEU A 238 9.49 -16.89 9.09
N PHE A 239 9.59 -15.71 9.72
CA PHE A 239 9.39 -14.44 9.02
C PHE A 239 10.70 -13.96 8.42
N GLY A 240 10.82 -14.00 7.10
CA GLY A 240 11.96 -13.40 6.39
C GLY A 240 11.96 -11.87 6.55
N ILE A 241 13.16 -11.26 6.68
CA ILE A 241 13.31 -9.80 6.69
C ILE A 241 13.31 -9.31 5.24
N GLY A 242 12.23 -8.67 4.81
CA GLY A 242 12.08 -8.25 3.42
C GLY A 242 11.02 -7.18 3.18
N TYR A 243 11.30 -6.30 2.22
CA TYR A 243 10.40 -5.18 1.86
C TYR A 243 9.20 -5.60 1.02
N SER A 244 9.28 -6.70 0.26
CA SER A 244 8.17 -7.16 -0.55
C SER A 244 7.04 -7.74 0.32
N TRP A 245 6.01 -8.23 -0.32
CA TRP A 245 4.86 -8.89 0.28
C TRP A 245 3.96 -9.47 -0.83
N GLY A 246 2.98 -10.29 -0.46
CA GLY A 246 2.02 -10.86 -1.40
C GLY A 246 2.49 -12.16 -2.04
N GLY A 247 3.69 -12.67 -1.66
CA GLY A 247 4.18 -13.98 -1.98
C GLY A 247 3.64 -15.05 -1.01
N PHE A 248 4.15 -16.26 -1.12
CA PHE A 248 3.76 -17.40 -0.28
C PHE A 248 4.36 -17.34 1.12
N GLU A 249 5.53 -16.68 1.27
CA GLU A 249 6.30 -16.57 2.49
C GLU A 249 5.82 -15.44 3.40
N SER A 250 5.94 -15.63 4.71
CA SER A 250 5.75 -14.58 5.71
C SER A 250 6.97 -13.66 5.79
N LEU A 251 6.72 -12.35 5.83
CA LEU A 251 7.78 -11.33 5.86
C LEU A 251 7.56 -10.33 6.99
N VAL A 252 8.67 -9.76 7.48
CA VAL A 252 8.67 -8.72 8.50
C VAL A 252 9.62 -7.60 8.15
N ILE A 253 9.23 -6.34 8.43
CA ILE A 253 10.14 -5.20 8.37
C ILE A 253 9.87 -4.21 9.50
N PHE A 254 10.95 -3.60 9.99
CA PHE A 254 10.88 -2.40 10.81
C PHE A 254 10.69 -1.18 9.91
N GLN A 255 9.74 -0.29 10.27
CA GLN A 255 9.49 0.92 9.50
C GLN A 255 9.80 2.18 10.28
N GLU A 256 10.79 2.94 9.80
CA GLU A 256 11.09 4.27 10.29
C GLU A 256 10.41 5.32 9.39
N LEU A 257 9.34 5.95 9.89
CA LEU A 257 8.55 6.90 9.11
C LEU A 257 8.78 8.37 9.53
N ARG A 258 9.51 8.60 10.64
CA ARG A 258 9.76 9.95 11.17
C ARG A 258 10.89 10.68 10.46
N GLY A 259 11.85 9.94 9.95
CA GLY A 259 13.02 10.45 9.24
C GLY A 259 13.11 9.90 7.83
N ALA A 260 13.75 10.63 6.93
CA ALA A 260 14.21 10.05 5.68
C ALA A 260 15.33 9.05 6.00
N SER A 261 15.22 7.82 5.50
CA SER A 261 16.30 6.85 5.46
C SER A 261 16.69 6.62 4.01
N LYS A 262 17.78 5.87 3.78
CA LYS A 262 18.17 5.48 2.41
C LYS A 262 17.03 4.83 1.61
N TYR A 263 16.03 4.26 2.29
CA TYR A 263 14.96 3.46 1.67
C TYR A 263 13.55 3.99 1.95
N THR A 264 13.40 5.09 2.72
CA THR A 264 12.07 5.62 3.07
C THR A 264 12.09 7.14 3.11
N LYS A 265 11.19 7.76 2.36
CA LYS A 265 10.93 9.21 2.44
C LYS A 265 10.13 9.53 3.70
N LYS A 266 10.47 10.65 4.34
CA LYS A 266 9.73 11.17 5.49
C LYS A 266 8.26 11.40 5.12
N ARG A 267 7.34 11.04 6.02
CA ARG A 267 5.94 11.45 5.93
C ARG A 267 5.74 12.83 6.54
N HIS A 268 4.89 13.63 5.91
CA HIS A 268 4.51 14.95 6.41
C HIS A 268 3.46 14.83 7.52
N TYR A 269 2.57 13.84 7.40
CA TYR A 269 1.50 13.56 8.34
C TYR A 269 1.77 12.25 9.07
N PHE A 270 2.16 12.33 10.34
CA PHE A 270 2.57 11.17 11.13
C PHE A 270 2.05 11.29 12.57
N ARG A 271 1.29 10.29 13.03
CA ARG A 271 0.52 10.31 14.28
C ARG A 271 1.12 9.52 15.45
N PHE A 272 2.26 8.88 15.27
CA PHE A 272 2.82 7.98 16.29
C PHE A 272 3.88 8.66 17.15
N ASP A 273 3.94 8.31 18.45
CA ASP A 273 4.89 8.85 19.41
C ASP A 273 6.32 8.28 19.25
N LYS A 274 7.30 8.93 19.91
CA LYS A 274 8.74 8.53 19.82
C LYS A 274 8.98 7.08 20.24
N ASP A 275 8.25 6.60 21.25
CA ASP A 275 8.36 5.25 21.79
C ASP A 275 7.48 4.24 21.05
N GLU A 276 6.85 4.64 19.96
CA GLU A 276 5.99 3.80 19.14
C GLU A 276 6.71 3.40 17.86
N HIS A 277 6.89 2.11 17.72
CA HIS A 277 7.61 1.51 16.62
C HIS A 277 6.66 0.72 15.73
N ILE A 278 6.75 0.94 14.42
CA ILE A 278 5.91 0.24 13.45
C ILE A 278 6.67 -0.93 12.89
N VAL A 279 6.06 -2.10 12.96
CA VAL A 279 6.56 -3.33 12.34
C VAL A 279 5.47 -3.82 11.38
N ARG A 280 5.79 -3.87 10.09
CA ARG A 280 4.90 -4.42 9.08
C ARG A 280 5.13 -5.93 9.00
N LEU A 281 4.03 -6.67 8.99
CA LEU A 281 4.00 -8.11 8.77
C LEU A 281 3.26 -8.40 7.47
N HIS A 282 3.78 -9.29 6.67
CA HIS A 282 3.04 -10.02 5.66
C HIS A 282 2.87 -11.45 6.17
N ILE A 283 1.64 -11.92 6.22
CA ILE A 283 1.30 -13.28 6.63
C ILE A 283 1.18 -14.12 5.36
N GLY A 284 2.05 -15.08 5.24
CA GLY A 284 2.14 -16.00 4.11
C GLY A 284 1.13 -17.15 4.18
N LEU A 285 1.49 -18.25 3.52
CA LEU A 285 0.65 -19.44 3.37
C LEU A 285 1.08 -20.59 4.29
N GLU A 286 2.07 -20.35 5.18
CA GLU A 286 2.54 -21.31 6.19
C GLU A 286 1.43 -21.60 7.22
N ASP A 287 1.60 -22.66 8.00
CA ASP A 287 0.66 -22.97 9.09
C ASP A 287 0.64 -21.81 10.10
N PRO A 288 -0.52 -21.18 10.37
CA PRO A 288 -0.61 -20.06 11.30
C PRO A 288 -0.20 -20.44 12.74
N LYS A 289 -0.26 -21.71 13.14
CA LYS A 289 0.18 -22.16 14.46
C LYS A 289 1.71 -22.04 14.60
N ASP A 290 2.44 -22.37 13.55
CA ASP A 290 3.91 -22.24 13.52
C ASP A 290 4.32 -20.77 13.55
N LEU A 291 3.64 -19.93 12.75
CA LEU A 291 3.85 -18.48 12.76
C LEU A 291 3.56 -17.87 14.14
N ILE A 292 2.50 -18.33 14.81
CA ILE A 292 2.16 -17.89 16.18
C ILE A 292 3.23 -18.34 17.18
N ALA A 293 3.75 -19.56 17.06
CA ALA A 293 4.81 -20.06 17.93
C ALA A 293 6.10 -19.22 17.79
N ASP A 294 6.48 -18.88 16.56
CA ASP A 294 7.62 -18.03 16.25
C ASP A 294 7.42 -16.61 16.82
N LEU A 295 6.29 -15.98 16.56
CA LEU A 295 5.94 -14.67 17.12
C LEU A 295 5.96 -14.69 18.67
N LYS A 296 5.40 -15.72 19.30
CA LYS A 296 5.35 -15.88 20.77
C LYS A 296 6.74 -15.97 21.37
N LYS A 297 7.65 -16.76 20.75
CA LYS A 297 9.05 -16.89 21.15
C LYS A 297 9.75 -15.53 21.05
N SER A 298 9.61 -14.84 19.94
CA SER A 298 10.35 -13.62 19.61
C SER A 298 9.85 -12.38 20.36
N LEU A 299 8.53 -12.26 20.64
CA LEU A 299 7.96 -11.15 21.43
C LEU A 299 8.52 -11.02 22.85
N LYS A 300 9.16 -12.07 23.39
CA LYS A 300 9.84 -12.02 24.71
C LYS A 300 10.98 -11.00 24.75
N HIS A 301 11.58 -10.68 23.61
CA HIS A 301 12.68 -9.72 23.51
C HIS A 301 12.25 -8.25 23.63
N ILE A 302 10.97 -7.94 23.48
CA ILE A 302 10.47 -6.58 23.65
C ILE A 302 10.45 -6.22 25.14
N LYS A 303 11.12 -5.13 25.51
CA LYS A 303 11.21 -4.59 26.88
C LYS A 303 10.44 -3.28 27.00
#